data_43106af4c8434f7c34111b7d1772206f
#
_entry.id   43106af4c8434f7c34111b7d1772206f
#
_cell.length_a   1.000
_cell.length_b   1.000
_cell.length_c   1.000
_cell.angle_alpha   90.00
_cell.angle_beta   90.00
_cell.angle_gamma   90.00
#
_symmetry.space_group_name_H-M   'P 1'
#
loop_
_entity.id
_entity.type
_entity.pdbx_description
1 polymer ?
#
loop_
_entity_poly.entity_id
_entity_poly.type
_entity_poly.pdbx_seq_one_letter_code
_entity_poly.pdbx_strand_id
1 'polypeptide(L)'
;GTEEMGPPPVLAQIRNAGVKVELFSAEPDLPTLQGNLQHLGKLLGSEAKAAELFSDYQKQLDQQKNWVTKAQSTQKAPGVLLLLGHAGGKPLIAGKDTAADWMLQQAGGHNLATHSGYKPFSVESLAGLNPEVLVFADRALTGDAARAALFKENPILASTPAAKNGRVYELDPTLLVGGLGPRLPQSLVKLSAGFYPSQAKTAP
;
A
#
# COMPACT_ATOMS: atom_id res chain seq x y z
N GLY A 1 3.20 -12.32 -15.54
CA GLY A 1 2.66 -11.02 -15.18
C GLY A 1 1.38 -11.10 -14.37
N THR A 2 0.82 -9.98 -13.96
CA THR A 2 -0.50 -9.90 -13.32
C THR A 2 -1.57 -9.49 -14.33
N GLU A 3 -2.83 -9.65 -13.95
CA GLU A 3 -3.99 -9.24 -14.77
C GLU A 3 -3.98 -7.72 -15.06
N GLU A 4 -3.26 -6.95 -14.27
CA GLU A 4 -3.10 -5.49 -14.42
C GLU A 4 -2.02 -5.08 -15.44
N MET A 5 -1.33 -6.03 -16.08
CA MET A 5 -0.18 -5.73 -16.96
C MET A 5 -0.54 -5.04 -18.28
N GLY A 6 -1.79 -4.85 -18.60
CA GLY A 6 -2.18 -4.11 -19.79
C GLY A 6 -3.45 -4.64 -20.45
N PRO A 7 -3.90 -3.96 -21.52
CA PRO A 7 -5.12 -4.33 -22.21
C PRO A 7 -5.07 -5.77 -22.75
N PRO A 8 -6.18 -6.53 -22.67
CA PRO A 8 -6.26 -7.91 -23.19
C PRO A 8 -5.77 -8.08 -24.65
N PRO A 9 -5.97 -7.12 -25.56
CA PRO A 9 -5.45 -7.22 -26.93
C PRO A 9 -3.92 -7.30 -27.01
N VAL A 10 -3.20 -6.61 -26.12
CA VAL A 10 -1.73 -6.64 -26.07
C VAL A 10 -1.24 -8.02 -25.62
N LEU A 11 -1.88 -8.61 -24.62
CA LEU A 11 -1.57 -9.96 -24.17
C LEU A 11 -1.84 -11.00 -25.26
N ALA A 12 -2.91 -10.82 -26.04
CA ALA A 12 -3.21 -11.66 -27.19
C ALA A 12 -2.12 -11.56 -28.27
N GLN A 13 -1.63 -10.35 -28.59
CA GLN A 13 -0.52 -10.15 -29.53
C GLN A 13 0.76 -10.88 -29.08
N ILE A 14 1.11 -10.80 -27.79
CA ILE A 14 2.28 -11.48 -27.24
C ILE A 14 2.14 -13.00 -27.40
N ARG A 15 0.95 -13.57 -27.10
CA ARG A 15 0.67 -15.00 -27.28
C ARG A 15 0.76 -15.41 -28.75
N ASN A 16 0.21 -14.58 -29.66
CA ASN A 16 0.26 -14.84 -31.11
C ASN A 16 1.70 -14.79 -31.67
N ALA A 17 2.59 -14.07 -31.02
CA ALA A 17 4.03 -14.07 -31.31
C ALA A 17 4.76 -15.31 -30.76
N GLY A 18 4.04 -16.32 -30.25
CA GLY A 18 4.61 -17.55 -29.73
C GLY A 18 5.17 -17.47 -28.30
N VAL A 19 4.96 -16.37 -27.61
CA VAL A 19 5.43 -16.21 -26.23
C VAL A 19 4.40 -16.81 -25.26
N LYS A 20 4.84 -17.73 -24.41
CA LYS A 20 4.01 -18.27 -23.33
C LYS A 20 3.74 -17.19 -22.30
N VAL A 21 2.47 -16.87 -22.05
CA VAL A 21 2.03 -15.83 -21.09
C VAL A 21 1.31 -16.51 -19.94
N GLU A 22 1.91 -16.43 -18.75
CA GLU A 22 1.30 -16.83 -17.48
C GLU A 22 0.82 -15.58 -16.74
N LEU A 23 -0.44 -15.60 -16.31
CA LEU A 23 -1.04 -14.53 -15.54
C LEU A 23 -1.29 -14.99 -14.10
N PHE A 24 -1.06 -14.08 -13.18
CA PHE A 24 -1.26 -14.26 -11.75
C PHE A 24 -2.33 -13.27 -11.28
N SER A 25 -3.19 -13.68 -10.36
CA SER A 25 -4.18 -12.79 -9.77
C SER A 25 -3.49 -11.68 -8.96
N ALA A 26 -4.03 -10.48 -9.04
CA ALA A 26 -3.57 -9.30 -8.30
C ALA A 26 -4.38 -9.04 -7.02
N GLU A 27 -5.27 -9.97 -6.64
CA GLU A 27 -6.04 -9.83 -5.39
C GLU A 27 -5.12 -9.75 -4.18
N PRO A 28 -5.29 -8.73 -3.30
CA PRO A 28 -4.38 -8.49 -2.17
C PRO A 28 -4.74 -9.35 -0.95
N ASP A 29 -4.76 -10.67 -1.11
CA ASP A 29 -5.03 -11.62 -0.04
C ASP A 29 -4.00 -12.76 0.03
N LEU A 30 -3.89 -13.39 1.19
CA LEU A 30 -2.93 -14.46 1.43
C LEU A 30 -3.21 -15.74 0.63
N PRO A 31 -4.45 -16.21 0.48
CA PRO A 31 -4.75 -17.36 -0.38
C PRO A 31 -4.27 -17.16 -1.83
N THR A 32 -4.50 -15.98 -2.40
CA THR A 32 -4.04 -15.62 -3.74
C THR A 32 -2.50 -15.60 -3.81
N LEU A 33 -1.82 -14.99 -2.84
CA LEU A 33 -0.36 -15.04 -2.79
C LEU A 33 0.17 -16.46 -2.71
N GLN A 34 -0.44 -17.31 -1.88
CA GLN A 34 -0.06 -18.72 -1.75
C GLN A 34 -0.21 -19.46 -3.09
N GLY A 35 -1.36 -19.32 -3.74
CA GLY A 35 -1.62 -19.92 -5.05
C GLY A 35 -0.64 -19.44 -6.11
N ASN A 36 -0.37 -18.15 -6.17
CA ASN A 36 0.61 -17.55 -7.08
C ASN A 36 2.03 -18.11 -6.86
N LEU A 37 2.48 -18.20 -5.61
CA LEU A 37 3.80 -18.74 -5.26
C LEU A 37 3.88 -20.23 -5.59
N GLN A 38 2.84 -21.02 -5.31
CA GLN A 38 2.80 -22.45 -5.67
C GLN A 38 2.86 -22.64 -7.18
N HIS A 39 2.10 -21.85 -7.95
CA HIS A 39 2.13 -21.91 -9.41
C HIS A 39 3.50 -21.53 -9.96
N LEU A 40 4.09 -20.44 -9.45
CA LEU A 40 5.44 -20.02 -9.84
C LEU A 40 6.49 -21.05 -9.46
N GLY A 41 6.38 -21.65 -8.27
CA GLY A 41 7.26 -22.73 -7.82
C GLY A 41 7.26 -23.91 -8.77
N LYS A 42 6.08 -24.36 -9.23
CA LYS A 42 5.94 -25.43 -10.23
C LYS A 42 6.56 -25.05 -11.57
N LEU A 43 6.33 -23.83 -12.06
CA LEU A 43 6.91 -23.36 -13.32
C LEU A 43 8.43 -23.33 -13.31
N LEU A 44 9.03 -23.09 -12.14
CA LEU A 44 10.48 -22.94 -11.96
C LEU A 44 11.16 -24.19 -11.36
N GLY A 45 10.41 -25.25 -11.04
CA GLY A 45 10.95 -26.42 -10.34
C GLY A 45 11.47 -26.10 -8.93
N SER A 46 10.81 -25.20 -8.21
CA SER A 46 11.25 -24.66 -6.93
C SER A 46 10.13 -24.62 -5.89
N GLU A 47 9.30 -25.67 -5.85
CA GLU A 47 8.11 -25.75 -4.99
C GLU A 47 8.44 -25.63 -3.51
N ALA A 48 9.53 -26.26 -3.06
CA ALA A 48 9.98 -26.19 -1.67
C ALA A 48 10.34 -24.74 -1.27
N LYS A 49 11.02 -24.01 -2.15
CA LYS A 49 11.36 -22.60 -1.93
C LYS A 49 10.14 -21.69 -1.92
N ALA A 50 9.17 -21.96 -2.78
CA ALA A 50 7.91 -21.23 -2.79
C ALA A 50 7.13 -21.41 -1.47
N ALA A 51 7.09 -22.63 -0.94
CA ALA A 51 6.45 -22.92 0.35
C ALA A 51 7.16 -22.22 1.53
N GLU A 52 8.51 -22.26 1.55
CA GLU A 52 9.31 -21.55 2.55
C GLU A 52 9.06 -20.03 2.53
N LEU A 53 9.09 -19.41 1.34
CA LEU A 53 8.84 -17.99 1.17
C LEU A 53 7.44 -17.59 1.66
N PHE A 54 6.43 -18.39 1.37
CA PHE A 54 5.08 -18.12 1.87
C PHE A 54 5.00 -18.22 3.40
N SER A 55 5.62 -19.24 3.99
CA SER A 55 5.68 -19.42 5.44
C SER A 55 6.36 -18.25 6.14
N ASP A 56 7.49 -17.79 5.62
CA ASP A 56 8.23 -16.65 6.16
C ASP A 56 7.45 -15.33 6.01
N TYR A 57 6.78 -15.15 4.88
CA TYR A 57 5.92 -14.00 4.64
C TYR A 57 4.78 -13.93 5.65
N GLN A 58 4.10 -15.06 5.85
CA GLN A 58 3.00 -15.17 6.81
C GLN A 58 3.46 -14.88 8.24
N LYS A 59 4.60 -15.45 8.64
CA LYS A 59 5.21 -15.19 9.95
C LYS A 59 5.53 -13.71 10.18
N GLN A 60 6.07 -13.03 9.17
CA GLN A 60 6.36 -11.59 9.27
C GLN A 60 5.06 -10.76 9.42
N LEU A 61 4.01 -11.10 8.68
CA LEU A 61 2.71 -10.43 8.83
C LEU A 61 2.10 -10.67 10.21
N ASP A 62 2.17 -11.89 10.74
CA ASP A 62 1.65 -12.22 12.07
C ASP A 62 2.41 -11.47 13.16
N GLN A 63 3.73 -11.35 13.05
CA GLN A 63 4.54 -10.56 13.98
C GLN A 63 4.14 -9.08 13.96
N GLN A 64 4.00 -8.51 12.78
CA GLN A 64 3.58 -7.11 12.61
C GLN A 64 2.15 -6.90 13.15
N LYS A 65 1.21 -7.78 12.85
CA LYS A 65 -0.18 -7.73 13.33
C LYS A 65 -0.25 -7.80 14.86
N ASN A 66 0.51 -8.71 15.48
CA ASN A 66 0.57 -8.85 16.93
C ASN A 66 1.14 -7.57 17.58
N TRP A 67 2.16 -6.97 16.96
CA TRP A 67 2.73 -5.72 17.43
C TRP A 67 1.69 -4.58 17.34
N VAL A 68 0.95 -4.46 16.22
CA VAL A 68 -0.12 -3.47 16.06
C VAL A 68 -1.22 -3.66 17.11
N THR A 69 -1.65 -4.89 17.35
CA THR A 69 -2.65 -5.22 18.38
C THR A 69 -2.20 -4.75 19.76
N LYS A 70 -0.93 -4.98 20.09
CA LYS A 70 -0.34 -4.49 21.34
C LYS A 70 -0.27 -2.96 21.39
N ALA A 71 0.09 -2.30 20.29
CA ALA A 71 0.10 -0.85 20.22
C ALA A 71 -1.30 -0.26 20.42
N GLN A 72 -2.32 -0.87 19.84
CA GLN A 72 -3.72 -0.45 19.96
C GLN A 72 -4.31 -0.67 21.36
N SER A 73 -3.72 -1.49 22.20
CA SER A 73 -4.17 -1.62 23.60
C SER A 73 -3.90 -0.36 24.44
N THR A 74 -2.99 0.49 24.00
CA THR A 74 -2.59 1.73 24.71
C THR A 74 -2.81 3.01 23.92
N GLN A 75 -3.00 2.92 22.62
CA GLN A 75 -3.17 4.06 21.72
C GLN A 75 -4.26 3.77 20.69
N LYS A 76 -5.20 4.71 20.53
CA LYS A 76 -6.25 4.62 19.50
C LYS A 76 -5.63 4.58 18.09
N ALA A 77 -6.26 3.81 17.19
CA ALA A 77 -5.92 3.81 15.78
C ALA A 77 -6.02 5.23 15.19
N PRO A 78 -4.96 5.75 14.56
CA PRO A 78 -5.01 7.09 13.99
C PRO A 78 -5.89 7.13 12.74
N GLY A 79 -6.54 8.28 12.52
CA GLY A 79 -7.21 8.58 11.27
C GLY A 79 -6.19 8.88 10.17
N VAL A 80 -6.20 8.09 9.10
CA VAL A 80 -5.21 8.14 8.02
C VAL A 80 -5.88 8.50 6.70
N LEU A 81 -5.19 9.29 5.89
CA LEU A 81 -5.54 9.55 4.50
C LEU A 81 -4.36 9.18 3.60
N LEU A 82 -4.60 8.40 2.55
CA LEU A 82 -3.59 8.08 1.54
C LEU A 82 -3.88 8.81 0.24
N LEU A 83 -2.86 9.51 -0.24
CA LEU A 83 -2.86 10.27 -1.48
C LEU A 83 -1.92 9.59 -2.49
N LEU A 84 -2.46 9.25 -3.66
CA LEU A 84 -1.69 8.73 -4.79
C LEU A 84 -1.46 9.88 -5.78
N GLY A 85 -0.21 10.30 -5.90
CA GLY A 85 0.22 11.28 -6.91
C GLY A 85 0.26 10.65 -8.29
N HIS A 86 -0.04 11.45 -9.32
CA HIS A 86 0.18 11.08 -10.71
C HIS A 86 0.59 12.31 -11.51
N ALA A 87 1.50 12.11 -12.46
CA ALA A 87 2.13 13.19 -13.21
C ALA A 87 1.10 14.14 -13.84
N GLY A 88 1.16 15.42 -13.45
CA GLY A 88 0.37 16.50 -14.04
C GLY A 88 -1.10 16.58 -13.64
N GLY A 89 -1.55 15.81 -12.62
CA GLY A 89 -2.93 15.81 -12.16
C GLY A 89 -3.08 16.03 -10.65
N LYS A 90 -4.33 16.26 -10.21
CA LYS A 90 -4.64 16.26 -8.79
C LYS A 90 -4.42 14.86 -8.21
N PRO A 91 -3.85 14.72 -6.99
CA PRO A 91 -3.68 13.41 -6.39
C PRO A 91 -5.04 12.72 -6.20
N LEU A 92 -5.01 11.39 -6.19
CA LEU A 92 -6.18 10.59 -5.90
C LEU A 92 -6.20 10.21 -4.43
N ILE A 93 -7.36 10.24 -3.81
CA ILE A 93 -7.58 9.68 -2.46
C ILE A 93 -7.90 8.19 -2.61
N ALA A 94 -7.18 7.36 -1.89
CA ALA A 94 -7.44 5.93 -1.80
C ALA A 94 -8.61 5.68 -0.83
N GLY A 95 -9.72 5.21 -1.35
CA GLY A 95 -10.90 4.79 -0.60
C GLY A 95 -10.91 3.30 -0.32
N LYS A 96 -12.04 2.79 0.15
CA LYS A 96 -12.30 1.37 0.41
C LYS A 96 -12.07 0.51 -0.84
N ASP A 97 -11.86 -0.77 -0.64
CA ASP A 97 -11.70 -1.77 -1.70
C ASP A 97 -10.46 -1.49 -2.61
N THR A 98 -9.41 -0.90 -2.03
CA THR A 98 -8.12 -0.67 -2.69
C THR A 98 -6.99 -1.36 -1.93
N ALA A 99 -5.89 -1.70 -2.62
CA ALA A 99 -4.68 -2.20 -1.98
C ALA A 99 -4.14 -1.22 -0.92
N ALA A 100 -4.30 0.08 -1.16
CA ALA A 100 -3.94 1.13 -0.21
C ALA A 100 -4.77 1.04 1.07
N ASP A 101 -6.09 0.91 0.96
CA ASP A 101 -7.00 0.73 2.11
C ASP A 101 -6.60 -0.50 2.94
N TRP A 102 -6.39 -1.62 2.26
CA TRP A 102 -5.92 -2.84 2.91
C TRP A 102 -4.61 -2.60 3.68
N MET A 103 -3.62 -1.93 3.06
CA MET A 103 -2.35 -1.62 3.72
C MET A 103 -2.51 -0.71 4.94
N LEU A 104 -3.35 0.33 4.85
CA LEU A 104 -3.61 1.23 5.98
C LEU A 104 -4.22 0.47 7.15
N GLN A 105 -5.18 -0.41 6.90
CA GLN A 105 -5.83 -1.23 7.93
C GLN A 105 -4.85 -2.24 8.55
N GLN A 106 -4.04 -2.93 7.73
CA GLN A 106 -3.01 -3.84 8.25
C GLN A 106 -1.97 -3.11 9.09
N ALA A 107 -1.60 -1.89 8.72
CA ALA A 107 -0.69 -1.05 9.52
C ALA A 107 -1.33 -0.51 10.81
N GLY A 108 -2.61 -0.77 11.04
CA GLY A 108 -3.35 -0.37 12.24
C GLY A 108 -3.93 1.05 12.17
N GLY A 109 -4.03 1.64 10.98
CA GLY A 109 -4.68 2.93 10.75
C GLY A 109 -6.17 2.77 10.42
N HIS A 110 -6.93 3.85 10.62
CA HIS A 110 -8.30 3.96 10.17
C HIS A 110 -8.35 4.83 8.91
N ASN A 111 -8.70 4.25 7.76
CA ASN A 111 -8.85 5.03 6.53
C ASN A 111 -10.06 5.96 6.64
N LEU A 112 -9.82 7.27 6.54
CA LEU A 112 -10.85 8.29 6.64
C LEU A 112 -11.68 8.42 5.35
N ALA A 113 -11.19 7.90 4.22
CA ALA A 113 -11.92 7.92 2.96
C ALA A 113 -13.04 6.88 2.96
N THR A 114 -14.29 7.31 2.84
CA THR A 114 -15.48 6.45 2.94
C THR A 114 -15.99 5.92 1.61
N HIS A 115 -15.52 6.49 0.49
CA HIS A 115 -15.85 6.03 -0.87
C HIS A 115 -15.09 4.75 -1.23
N SER A 116 -15.56 4.03 -2.22
CA SER A 116 -14.86 2.90 -2.82
C SER A 116 -13.97 3.36 -3.98
N GLY A 117 -12.83 2.69 -4.15
CA GLY A 117 -11.85 2.97 -5.22
C GLY A 117 -11.06 4.26 -5.01
N TYR A 118 -10.45 4.75 -6.07
CA TYR A 118 -9.67 5.99 -6.07
C TYR A 118 -10.51 7.15 -6.60
N LYS A 119 -10.53 8.29 -5.89
CA LYS A 119 -11.21 9.51 -6.34
C LYS A 119 -10.28 10.72 -6.32
N PRO A 120 -10.46 11.69 -7.25
CA PRO A 120 -9.68 12.92 -7.23
C PRO A 120 -9.75 13.64 -5.88
N PHE A 121 -8.61 14.11 -5.40
CA PHE A 121 -8.52 14.94 -4.21
C PHE A 121 -9.21 16.30 -4.46
N SER A 122 -9.98 16.74 -3.48
CA SER A 122 -10.50 18.11 -3.46
C SER A 122 -10.33 18.71 -2.07
N VAL A 123 -10.32 20.04 -2.01
CA VAL A 123 -10.26 20.77 -0.72
C VAL A 123 -11.46 20.44 0.14
N GLU A 124 -12.62 20.31 -0.46
CA GLU A 124 -13.88 19.95 0.21
C GLU A 124 -13.78 18.52 0.79
N SER A 125 -13.14 17.61 0.06
CA SER A 125 -12.91 16.23 0.54
C SER A 125 -12.06 16.20 1.81
N LEU A 126 -11.15 17.17 1.98
CA LEU A 126 -10.29 17.25 3.17
C LEU A 126 -11.00 17.93 4.36
N ALA A 127 -11.92 18.87 4.10
CA ALA A 127 -12.53 19.78 5.11
C ALA A 127 -13.27 19.04 6.21
N GLY A 128 -13.47 17.94 6.41
CA GLY A 128 -14.11 17.20 7.52
C GLY A 128 -13.30 16.01 8.00
N LEU A 129 -12.21 15.68 7.31
CA LEU A 129 -11.50 14.42 7.56
C LEU A 129 -10.46 14.54 8.65
N ASN A 130 -9.85 15.73 8.84
CA ASN A 130 -8.83 16.00 9.87
C ASN A 130 -7.81 14.85 10.06
N PRO A 131 -7.08 14.45 9.03
CA PRO A 131 -6.19 13.30 9.13
C PRO A 131 -5.09 13.53 10.16
N GLU A 132 -4.90 12.55 11.04
CA GLU A 132 -3.80 12.52 12.03
C GLU A 132 -2.51 12.03 11.38
N VAL A 133 -2.63 11.30 10.27
CA VAL A 133 -1.53 10.78 9.45
C VAL A 133 -1.86 10.98 7.98
N LEU A 134 -0.90 11.48 7.23
CA LEU A 134 -0.92 11.47 5.76
C LEU A 134 0.08 10.42 5.26
N VAL A 135 -0.37 9.58 4.35
CA VAL A 135 0.49 8.72 3.55
C VAL A 135 0.40 9.19 2.11
N PHE A 136 1.52 9.29 1.44
CA PHE A 136 1.52 9.63 0.02
C PHE A 136 2.37 8.65 -0.77
N ALA A 137 1.97 8.38 -1.99
CA ALA A 137 2.71 7.57 -2.95
C ALA A 137 2.78 8.34 -4.27
N ASP A 138 3.96 8.48 -4.86
CA ASP A 138 4.15 9.14 -6.13
C ASP A 138 5.04 8.31 -7.05
N ARG A 139 4.70 8.23 -8.34
CA ARG A 139 5.44 7.42 -9.32
C ARG A 139 6.59 8.18 -9.98
N ALA A 140 6.56 9.50 -9.92
CA ALA A 140 7.52 10.37 -10.60
C ALA A 140 8.60 10.90 -9.65
N LEU A 141 8.24 11.14 -8.39
CA LEU A 141 9.11 11.75 -7.39
C LEU A 141 9.20 10.87 -6.14
N THR A 142 10.31 10.94 -5.44
CA THR A 142 10.54 10.22 -4.17
C THR A 142 11.18 11.13 -3.13
N GLY A 143 11.07 10.76 -1.85
CA GLY A 143 11.70 11.44 -0.73
C GLY A 143 11.22 12.89 -0.53
N ASP A 144 12.14 13.76 -0.16
CA ASP A 144 11.84 15.16 0.14
C ASP A 144 11.29 15.92 -1.08
N ALA A 145 11.70 15.55 -2.30
CA ALA A 145 11.19 16.16 -3.52
C ALA A 145 9.70 15.85 -3.74
N ALA A 146 9.27 14.59 -3.52
CA ALA A 146 7.87 14.20 -3.62
C ALA A 146 7.04 14.89 -2.53
N ARG A 147 7.55 14.92 -1.30
CA ARG A 147 6.90 15.62 -0.18
C ARG A 147 6.74 17.11 -0.45
N ALA A 148 7.79 17.79 -0.94
CA ALA A 148 7.75 19.21 -1.26
C ALA A 148 6.74 19.50 -2.39
N ALA A 149 6.72 18.68 -3.44
CA ALA A 149 5.77 18.78 -4.53
C ALA A 149 4.32 18.62 -4.05
N LEU A 150 4.05 17.61 -3.21
CA LEU A 150 2.73 17.37 -2.63
C LEU A 150 2.17 18.61 -1.92
N PHE A 151 2.97 19.24 -1.05
CA PHE A 151 2.54 20.42 -0.29
C PHE A 151 2.49 21.68 -1.16
N LYS A 152 3.39 21.83 -2.12
CA LYS A 152 3.38 22.95 -3.07
C LYS A 152 2.12 22.95 -3.94
N GLU A 153 1.73 21.78 -4.43
CA GLU A 153 0.57 21.60 -5.29
C GLU A 153 -0.75 21.60 -4.49
N ASN A 154 -0.69 21.22 -3.21
CA ASN A 154 -1.87 21.11 -2.34
C ASN A 154 -1.63 21.82 -0.99
N PRO A 155 -1.54 23.17 -0.96
CA PRO A 155 -1.17 23.93 0.26
C PRO A 155 -2.11 23.69 1.45
N ILE A 156 -3.37 23.32 1.20
CA ILE A 156 -4.34 23.01 2.24
C ILE A 156 -3.91 21.85 3.15
N LEU A 157 -3.10 20.92 2.62
CA LEU A 157 -2.58 19.80 3.41
C LEU A 157 -1.73 20.26 4.60
N ALA A 158 -1.05 21.42 4.49
CA ALA A 158 -0.25 21.98 5.57
C ALA A 158 -1.08 22.36 6.82
N SER A 159 -2.38 22.56 6.66
CA SER A 159 -3.29 22.87 7.78
C SER A 159 -3.71 21.62 8.57
N THR A 160 -3.47 20.43 8.05
CA THR A 160 -3.88 19.17 8.69
C THR A 160 -3.10 18.88 9.98
N PRO A 161 -3.70 18.18 10.96
CA PRO A 161 -2.99 17.68 12.13
C PRO A 161 -1.75 16.83 11.74
N ALA A 162 -1.87 16.02 10.72
CA ALA A 162 -0.77 15.20 10.19
C ALA A 162 0.46 16.04 9.81
N ALA A 163 0.26 17.10 9.03
CA ALA A 163 1.36 17.97 8.60
C ALA A 163 1.97 18.75 9.77
N LYS A 164 1.13 19.33 10.64
CA LYS A 164 1.57 20.08 11.82
C LYS A 164 2.40 19.25 12.80
N ASN A 165 2.09 17.95 12.90
CA ASN A 165 2.79 17.02 13.80
C ASN A 165 3.90 16.22 13.09
N GLY A 166 4.22 16.54 11.83
CA GLY A 166 5.26 15.84 11.06
C GLY A 166 4.92 14.38 10.70
N ARG A 167 3.65 13.99 10.80
CA ARG A 167 3.17 12.61 10.54
C ARG A 167 2.77 12.42 9.07
N VAL A 168 3.75 12.63 8.19
CA VAL A 168 3.59 12.51 6.73
C VAL A 168 4.60 11.49 6.22
N TYR A 169 4.11 10.38 5.70
CA TYR A 169 4.92 9.21 5.33
C TYR A 169 4.79 8.90 3.85
N GLU A 170 5.93 8.58 3.23
CA GLU A 170 5.97 8.10 1.85
C GLU A 170 5.75 6.58 1.81
N LEU A 171 4.98 6.14 0.82
CA LEU A 171 4.78 4.75 0.48
C LEU A 171 5.27 4.51 -0.95
N ASP A 172 6.01 3.42 -1.17
CA ASP A 172 6.39 2.98 -2.51
C ASP A 172 5.13 2.62 -3.32
N PRO A 173 4.82 3.36 -4.41
CA PRO A 173 3.61 3.15 -5.20
C PRO A 173 3.53 1.76 -5.85
N THR A 174 4.66 1.08 -6.01
CA THR A 174 4.70 -0.28 -6.57
C THR A 174 4.08 -1.34 -5.65
N LEU A 175 3.90 -1.01 -4.35
CA LEU A 175 3.21 -1.87 -3.39
C LEU A 175 1.68 -1.84 -3.55
N LEU A 176 1.17 -0.89 -4.34
CA LEU A 176 -0.27 -0.69 -4.55
C LEU A 176 -0.79 -1.40 -5.81
N VAL A 177 0.06 -2.15 -6.50
CA VAL A 177 -0.28 -2.84 -7.75
C VAL A 177 0.29 -4.27 -7.74
N GLY A 178 -0.38 -5.18 -8.41
CA GLY A 178 0.10 -6.56 -8.59
C GLY A 178 -0.09 -7.49 -7.38
N GLY A 179 -0.96 -7.14 -6.45
CA GLY A 179 -1.27 -7.94 -5.27
C GLY A 179 -0.22 -7.84 -4.15
N LEU A 180 -0.14 -8.86 -3.30
CA LEU A 180 0.81 -8.87 -2.18
C LEU A 180 2.23 -9.16 -2.66
N GLY A 181 3.06 -8.12 -2.75
CA GLY A 181 4.46 -8.22 -3.15
C GLY A 181 5.42 -8.58 -2.00
N PRO A 182 6.64 -9.06 -2.32
CA PRO A 182 7.58 -9.56 -1.31
C PRO A 182 8.08 -8.49 -0.32
N ARG A 183 8.00 -7.21 -0.66
CA ARG A 183 8.44 -6.09 0.19
C ARG A 183 7.36 -5.57 1.13
N LEU A 184 6.13 -6.07 1.00
CA LEU A 184 4.98 -5.57 1.72
C LEU A 184 5.08 -5.74 3.25
N PRO A 185 5.54 -6.88 3.82
CA PRO A 185 5.65 -7.01 5.28
C PRO A 185 6.54 -5.95 5.90
N GLN A 186 7.72 -5.69 5.32
CA GLN A 186 8.64 -4.65 5.81
C GLN A 186 8.05 -3.24 5.69
N SER A 187 7.27 -2.98 4.64
CA SER A 187 6.60 -1.71 4.44
C SER A 187 5.47 -1.49 5.43
N LEU A 188 4.75 -2.56 5.79
CA LEU A 188 3.75 -2.52 6.86
C LEU A 188 4.37 -2.22 8.22
N VAL A 189 5.52 -2.83 8.55
CA VAL A 189 6.26 -2.51 9.79
C VAL A 189 6.61 -1.03 9.84
N LYS A 190 7.15 -0.47 8.76
CA LYS A 190 7.49 0.97 8.70
C LYS A 190 6.26 1.88 8.88
N LEU A 191 5.16 1.58 8.19
CA LEU A 191 3.92 2.33 8.34
C LEU A 191 3.38 2.24 9.76
N SER A 192 3.32 1.03 10.33
CA SER A 192 2.86 0.82 11.70
C SER A 192 3.69 1.59 12.71
N ALA A 193 5.02 1.59 12.58
CA ALA A 193 5.90 2.38 13.44
C ALA A 193 5.61 3.89 13.33
N GLY A 194 5.29 4.39 12.13
CA GLY A 194 4.84 5.76 11.92
C GLY A 194 3.47 6.05 12.54
N PHE A 195 2.56 5.08 12.53
CA PHE A 195 1.23 5.22 13.12
C PHE A 195 1.26 5.19 14.65
N TYR A 196 2.25 4.52 15.24
CA TYR A 196 2.43 4.38 16.69
C TYR A 196 3.84 4.79 17.13
N PRO A 197 4.22 6.08 16.98
CA PRO A 197 5.60 6.53 17.17
C PRO A 197 6.13 6.31 18.59
N SER A 198 5.28 6.32 19.62
CA SER A 198 5.65 6.02 21.00
C SER A 198 6.18 4.59 21.19
N GLN A 199 5.81 3.67 20.33
CA GLN A 199 6.17 2.25 20.38
C GLN A 199 7.11 1.82 19.23
N ALA A 200 7.49 2.73 18.34
CA ALA A 200 8.27 2.44 17.14
C ALA A 200 9.58 1.69 17.40
N LYS A 201 10.22 1.90 18.57
CA LYS A 201 11.47 1.21 18.96
C LYS A 201 11.32 -0.31 19.16
N THR A 202 10.10 -0.79 19.35
CA THR A 202 9.78 -2.21 19.56
C THR A 202 9.11 -2.85 18.34
N ALA A 203 9.04 -2.15 17.22
CA ALA A 203 8.53 -2.71 15.97
C ALA A 203 9.41 -3.88 15.50
N PRO A 204 8.79 -4.96 14.93
CA PRO A 204 9.51 -6.18 14.55
C PRO A 204 10.48 -5.98 13.40
#